data_c5ca66dbd5fa3c0d0f12a6fdfe221c4d
#
_entry.id   c5ca66dbd5fa3c0d0f12a6fdfe221c4d
#
_cell.length_a   1.000
_cell.length_b   1.000
_cell.length_c   1.000
_cell.angle_alpha   90.00
_cell.angle_beta   90.00
_cell.angle_gamma   90.00
#
_symmetry.space_group_name_H-M   'P 1'
#
loop_
_entity.id
_entity.type
_entity.pdbx_description
1 polymer ?
#
loop_
_entity_poly.entity_id
_entity_poly.type
_entity_poly.pdbx_seq_one_letter_code
_entity_poly.pdbx_strand_id
1 'polypeptide(L)'
;MKLQTIGREKADPEHPDNFLYPTRVSDGCITLRPGVSACLRRFRALIVSSSQAAWAEYVRRHNPELGAGSDLDAFLFGSDRTAVHALAPALLDLQRGRCFYTGQAIDVTTAHVDHFVPWAKFPVDSPANLVLASRAANLQKSDYLAALPHVAHWRDRNAEHRHALSELGGTRDDDARVLS
;
A
#
# COMPACT_ATOMS: atom_id res chain seq x y z
N MET A 1 25.22 -6.40 -1.88
CA MET A 1 24.38 -6.91 -2.99
C MET A 1 24.52 -5.93 -4.16
N LYS A 2 24.87 -6.39 -5.35
CA LYS A 2 24.97 -5.49 -6.52
C LYS A 2 23.56 -5.35 -7.12
N LEU A 3 23.00 -4.13 -7.14
CA LEU A 3 21.65 -3.85 -7.64
C LEU A 3 21.45 -4.10 -9.15
N GLN A 4 22.52 -4.30 -9.90
CA GLN A 4 22.48 -4.45 -11.35
C GLN A 4 23.05 -5.80 -11.85
N THR A 5 23.17 -6.80 -10.98
CA THR A 5 23.62 -8.13 -11.39
C THR A 5 22.42 -8.92 -11.90
N ILE A 6 22.41 -9.26 -13.17
CA ILE A 6 21.38 -10.07 -13.81
C ILE A 6 21.87 -11.53 -13.89
N GLY A 7 21.38 -12.37 -12.96
CA GLY A 7 21.67 -13.80 -12.96
C GLY A 7 23.05 -14.21 -12.45
N ARG A 8 23.30 -15.53 -12.40
CA ARG A 8 24.59 -16.15 -12.06
C ARG A 8 25.42 -16.53 -13.30
N GLU A 9 24.85 -16.38 -14.49
CA GLU A 9 25.54 -16.70 -15.73
C GLU A 9 26.47 -15.55 -16.12
N LYS A 10 27.57 -15.93 -16.81
CA LYS A 10 28.59 -14.98 -17.28
C LYS A 10 27.94 -13.83 -18.02
N ALA A 11 28.34 -12.61 -17.69
CA ALA A 11 27.87 -11.40 -18.30
C ALA A 11 27.77 -11.55 -19.81
N ASP A 12 26.57 -11.45 -20.36
CA ASP A 12 26.35 -11.32 -21.79
C ASP A 12 27.05 -10.04 -22.26
N PRO A 13 27.91 -10.09 -23.29
CA PRO A 13 28.56 -8.89 -23.82
C PRO A 13 27.59 -7.79 -24.24
N GLU A 14 26.34 -8.17 -24.63
CA GLU A 14 25.28 -7.23 -25.01
C GLU A 14 24.54 -6.63 -23.80
N HIS A 15 24.63 -7.26 -22.61
CA HIS A 15 24.00 -6.81 -21.37
C HIS A 15 25.02 -6.67 -20.25
N PRO A 16 25.89 -5.65 -20.30
CA PRO A 16 26.91 -5.47 -19.29
C PRO A 16 26.31 -5.22 -17.90
N ASP A 17 26.91 -5.82 -16.87
CA ASP A 17 26.55 -5.71 -15.45
C ASP A 17 26.51 -4.27 -14.88
N ASN A 18 26.67 -3.27 -15.75
CA ASN A 18 26.76 -1.86 -15.39
C ASN A 18 25.74 -0.98 -16.11
N PHE A 19 24.58 -1.52 -16.48
CA PHE A 19 23.56 -0.79 -17.26
C PHE A 19 22.90 0.36 -16.50
N LEU A 20 22.82 0.30 -15.16
CA LEU A 20 22.25 1.36 -14.32
C LEU A 20 23.30 2.44 -13.99
N TYR A 21 24.50 2.03 -13.60
CA TYR A 21 25.60 2.91 -13.18
C TYR A 21 26.96 2.25 -13.45
N PRO A 22 28.05 3.02 -13.58
CA PRO A 22 29.40 2.46 -13.73
C PRO A 22 29.79 1.58 -12.53
N THR A 23 30.57 0.55 -12.78
CA THR A 23 31.01 -0.39 -11.73
C THR A 23 31.88 0.27 -10.64
N ARG A 24 32.56 1.35 -10.98
CA ARG A 24 33.36 2.16 -10.03
C ARG A 24 32.49 3.26 -9.45
N VAL A 25 32.39 3.26 -8.12
CA VAL A 25 31.76 4.32 -7.33
C VAL A 25 32.89 5.22 -6.83
N SER A 26 32.84 6.52 -7.12
CA SER A 26 33.75 7.51 -6.57
C SER A 26 33.07 8.28 -5.44
N ASP A 27 33.80 8.58 -4.39
CA ASP A 27 33.35 9.46 -3.28
C ASP A 27 32.05 9.02 -2.57
N GLY A 28 31.76 7.72 -2.55
CA GLY A 28 30.54 7.19 -1.95
C GLY A 28 29.25 7.49 -2.71
N CYS A 29 29.34 8.09 -3.89
CA CYS A 29 28.20 8.48 -4.73
C CYS A 29 28.00 7.53 -5.91
N ILE A 30 26.75 7.15 -6.18
CA ILE A 30 26.36 6.40 -7.37
C ILE A 30 25.81 7.39 -8.42
N THR A 31 26.51 7.49 -9.54
CA THR A 31 26.05 8.30 -10.67
C THR A 31 25.31 7.41 -11.68
N LEU A 32 24.04 7.66 -11.90
CA LEU A 32 23.25 6.91 -12.86
C LEU A 32 23.67 7.23 -14.30
N ARG A 33 23.60 6.24 -15.18
CA ARG A 33 23.84 6.46 -16.62
C ARG A 33 22.76 7.37 -17.23
N PRO A 34 23.06 8.07 -18.34
CA PRO A 34 22.08 8.88 -19.05
C PRO A 34 20.80 8.10 -19.37
N GLY A 35 19.65 8.70 -19.13
CA GLY A 35 18.33 8.09 -19.35
C GLY A 35 17.80 7.20 -18.24
N VAL A 36 18.66 6.61 -17.38
CA VAL A 36 18.23 5.71 -16.30
C VAL A 36 17.27 6.40 -15.34
N SER A 37 17.57 7.63 -14.93
CA SER A 37 16.68 8.38 -14.03
C SER A 37 15.29 8.62 -14.64
N ALA A 38 15.21 8.88 -15.94
CA ALA A 38 13.93 9.05 -16.65
C ALA A 38 13.15 7.73 -16.69
N CYS A 39 13.83 6.61 -17.00
CA CYS A 39 13.21 5.28 -16.96
C CYS A 39 12.71 4.90 -15.57
N LEU A 40 13.51 5.11 -14.53
CA LEU A 40 13.11 4.82 -13.15
C LEU A 40 11.88 5.65 -12.73
N ARG A 41 11.81 6.92 -13.11
CA ARG A 41 10.62 7.75 -12.87
C ARG A 41 9.41 7.24 -13.66
N ARG A 42 9.56 6.96 -14.94
CA ARG A 42 8.48 6.49 -15.81
C ARG A 42 7.87 5.17 -15.33
N PHE A 43 8.71 4.25 -14.89
CA PHE A 43 8.29 2.91 -14.43
C PHE A 43 8.25 2.79 -12.90
N ARG A 44 8.24 3.92 -12.17
CA ARG A 44 8.30 3.95 -10.70
C ARG A 44 7.29 3.03 -10.04
N ALA A 45 6.02 3.11 -10.44
CA ALA A 45 4.96 2.31 -9.83
C ALA A 45 5.21 0.80 -9.98
N LEU A 46 5.60 0.36 -11.19
CA LEU A 46 5.93 -1.05 -11.45
C LEU A 46 7.15 -1.51 -10.65
N ILE A 47 8.22 -0.70 -10.61
CA ILE A 47 9.45 -1.03 -9.89
C ILE A 47 9.18 -1.14 -8.40
N VAL A 48 8.45 -0.18 -7.83
CA VAL A 48 8.09 -0.17 -6.41
C VAL A 48 7.25 -1.40 -6.07
N SER A 49 6.18 -1.64 -6.81
CA SER A 49 5.30 -2.81 -6.58
C SER A 49 6.05 -4.13 -6.66
N SER A 50 6.88 -4.33 -7.70
CA SER A 50 7.68 -5.55 -7.84
C SER A 50 8.71 -5.71 -6.73
N SER A 51 9.35 -4.61 -6.29
CA SER A 51 10.33 -4.63 -5.22
C SER A 51 9.69 -4.95 -3.86
N GLN A 52 8.51 -4.39 -3.61
CA GLN A 52 7.74 -4.64 -2.39
C GLN A 52 7.30 -6.11 -2.33
N ALA A 53 6.74 -6.64 -3.41
CA ALA A 53 6.34 -8.05 -3.48
C ALA A 53 7.54 -9.00 -3.25
N ALA A 54 8.67 -8.74 -3.89
CA ALA A 54 9.89 -9.54 -3.71
C ALA A 54 10.44 -9.45 -2.27
N TRP A 55 10.35 -8.28 -1.64
CA TRP A 55 10.78 -8.08 -0.25
C TRP A 55 9.85 -8.80 0.73
N ALA A 56 8.53 -8.68 0.56
CA ALA A 56 7.56 -9.39 1.38
C ALA A 56 7.75 -10.90 1.31
N GLU A 57 7.97 -11.43 0.12
CA GLU A 57 8.27 -12.85 -0.08
C GLU A 57 9.59 -13.26 0.59
N TYR A 58 10.63 -12.44 0.50
CA TYR A 58 11.89 -12.67 1.20
C TYR A 58 11.67 -12.73 2.73
N VAL A 59 10.92 -11.77 3.29
CA VAL A 59 10.63 -11.72 4.73
C VAL A 59 9.83 -12.96 5.17
N ARG A 60 8.79 -13.36 4.42
CA ARG A 60 8.01 -14.59 4.72
C ARG A 60 8.89 -15.83 4.78
N ARG A 61 9.78 -15.99 3.82
CA ARG A 61 10.69 -17.16 3.77
C ARG A 61 11.66 -17.24 4.94
N HIS A 62 12.09 -16.09 5.47
CA HIS A 62 13.10 -16.03 6.52
C HIS A 62 12.51 -15.89 7.92
N ASN A 63 11.17 -15.78 8.03
CA ASN A 63 10.45 -15.64 9.30
C ASN A 63 9.19 -16.52 9.27
N PRO A 64 9.33 -17.85 9.32
CA PRO A 64 8.19 -18.78 9.24
C PRO A 64 7.19 -18.62 10.41
N GLU A 65 7.61 -18.01 11.52
CA GLU A 65 6.77 -17.65 12.65
C GLU A 65 5.78 -16.52 12.36
N LEU A 66 6.03 -15.71 11.33
CA LEU A 66 5.05 -14.75 10.82
C LEU A 66 3.98 -15.53 10.05
N GLY A 67 3.00 -16.09 10.77
CA GLY A 67 1.97 -16.94 10.19
C GLY A 67 1.33 -16.38 8.92
N ALA A 68 0.79 -17.25 8.08
CA ALA A 68 0.20 -16.93 6.76
C ALA A 68 -0.94 -15.88 6.80
N GLY A 69 -1.41 -15.48 7.97
CA GLY A 69 -2.48 -14.49 8.19
C GLY A 69 -2.00 -13.09 8.57
N SER A 70 -0.69 -12.83 8.68
CA SER A 70 -0.20 -11.47 8.92
C SER A 70 -0.25 -10.69 7.61
N ASP A 71 -0.90 -9.53 7.59
CA ASP A 71 -0.83 -8.58 6.48
C ASP A 71 0.56 -7.94 6.47
N LEU A 72 1.53 -8.74 6.02
CA LEU A 72 2.93 -8.36 5.97
C LEU A 72 3.17 -7.19 5.01
N ASP A 73 2.39 -7.12 3.94
CA ASP A 73 2.49 -6.05 2.96
C ASP A 73 2.03 -4.72 3.56
N ALA A 74 0.92 -4.72 4.29
CA ALA A 74 0.48 -3.54 5.04
C ALA A 74 1.44 -3.20 6.19
N PHE A 75 2.07 -4.19 6.82
CA PHE A 75 3.08 -3.95 7.86
C PHE A 75 4.35 -3.33 7.31
N LEU A 76 4.86 -3.84 6.17
CA LEU A 76 6.13 -3.40 5.60
C LEU A 76 6.02 -2.13 4.75
N PHE A 77 4.91 -1.96 4.04
CA PHE A 77 4.76 -0.96 2.99
C PHE A 77 3.45 -0.20 3.08
N GLY A 78 2.64 -0.46 4.11
CA GLY A 78 1.40 0.28 4.32
C GLY A 78 1.71 1.76 4.20
N SER A 79 0.92 2.46 3.40
CA SER A 79 0.95 3.91 3.27
C SER A 79 1.00 4.52 4.65
N ASP A 80 1.52 5.70 4.76
CA ASP A 80 1.66 6.43 6.01
C ASP A 80 0.42 6.21 6.90
N ARG A 81 0.54 5.26 7.83
CA ARG A 81 -0.56 4.86 8.73
C ARG A 81 -1.17 6.05 9.42
N THR A 82 -0.35 7.09 9.63
CA THR A 82 -0.78 8.34 10.23
C THR A 82 -1.80 9.06 9.34
N ALA A 83 -1.57 9.14 8.04
CA ALA A 83 -2.45 9.81 7.11
C ALA A 83 -3.78 9.05 6.89
N VAL A 84 -3.73 7.72 6.85
CA VAL A 84 -4.94 6.88 6.77
C VAL A 84 -5.71 6.93 8.08
N HIS A 85 -5.03 6.87 9.22
CA HIS A 85 -5.65 7.00 10.55
C HIS A 85 -6.30 8.37 10.78
N ALA A 86 -5.79 9.43 10.18
CA ALA A 86 -6.41 10.76 10.27
C ALA A 86 -7.84 10.80 9.70
N LEU A 87 -8.19 9.86 8.82
CA LEU A 87 -9.55 9.73 8.27
C LEU A 87 -10.52 8.98 9.21
N ALA A 88 -10.02 8.36 10.28
CA ALA A 88 -10.85 7.53 11.17
C ALA A 88 -12.06 8.27 11.76
N PRO A 89 -11.97 9.52 12.25
CA PRO A 89 -13.14 10.25 12.75
C PRO A 89 -14.22 10.44 11.69
N ALA A 90 -13.84 10.89 10.49
CA ALA A 90 -14.77 11.11 9.40
C ALA A 90 -15.43 9.80 8.91
N LEU A 91 -14.67 8.71 8.84
CA LEU A 91 -15.21 7.38 8.51
C LEU A 91 -16.16 6.87 9.60
N LEU A 92 -15.88 7.17 10.88
CA LEU A 92 -16.75 6.82 12.00
C LEU A 92 -18.10 7.51 11.88
N ASP A 93 -18.11 8.80 11.54
CA ASP A 93 -19.34 9.58 11.34
C ASP A 93 -20.15 9.02 10.17
N LEU A 94 -19.52 8.75 9.02
CA LEU A 94 -20.16 8.13 7.86
C LEU A 94 -20.76 6.75 8.17
N GLN A 95 -20.13 6.01 9.08
CA GLN A 95 -20.59 4.68 9.53
C GLN A 95 -21.48 4.74 10.79
N ARG A 96 -21.85 5.94 11.26
CA ARG A 96 -22.71 6.15 12.42
C ARG A 96 -22.21 5.43 13.68
N GLY A 97 -20.89 5.47 13.91
CA GLY A 97 -20.25 4.84 15.07
C GLY A 97 -20.23 3.30 15.04
N ARG A 98 -20.36 2.66 13.85
CA ARG A 98 -20.47 1.21 13.74
C ARG A 98 -19.36 0.59 12.88
N CYS A 99 -18.95 -0.62 13.29
CA CYS A 99 -18.07 -1.46 12.50
C CYS A 99 -18.73 -1.81 11.16
N PHE A 100 -18.01 -1.59 10.07
CA PHE A 100 -18.53 -1.83 8.72
C PHE A 100 -18.98 -3.29 8.50
N TYR A 101 -18.22 -4.25 9.02
CA TYR A 101 -18.47 -5.68 8.78
C TYR A 101 -19.50 -6.29 9.74
N THR A 102 -19.52 -5.86 11.00
CA THR A 102 -20.35 -6.50 12.03
C THR A 102 -21.56 -5.67 12.45
N GLY A 103 -21.60 -4.38 12.10
CA GLY A 103 -22.63 -3.44 12.56
C GLY A 103 -22.57 -3.12 14.07
N GLN A 104 -21.64 -3.69 14.83
CA GLN A 104 -21.48 -3.42 16.24
C GLN A 104 -20.94 -2.00 16.45
N ALA A 105 -21.30 -1.37 17.58
CA ALA A 105 -20.73 -0.08 17.95
C ALA A 105 -19.21 -0.21 18.15
N ILE A 106 -18.46 0.76 17.64
CA ILE A 106 -17.01 0.87 17.80
C ILE A 106 -16.64 2.27 18.24
N ASP A 107 -15.53 2.35 18.95
CA ASP A 107 -14.90 3.62 19.34
C ASP A 107 -13.71 3.91 18.42
N VAL A 108 -13.50 5.19 18.09
CA VAL A 108 -12.43 5.62 17.20
C VAL A 108 -11.04 5.23 17.70
N THR A 109 -10.86 5.16 19.03
CA THR A 109 -9.57 4.83 19.66
C THR A 109 -9.22 3.34 19.54
N THR A 110 -10.22 2.48 19.32
CA THR A 110 -10.07 1.02 19.20
C THR A 110 -10.38 0.50 17.79
N ALA A 111 -10.93 1.37 16.94
CA ALA A 111 -11.25 1.04 15.56
C ALA A 111 -9.98 0.97 14.69
N HIS A 112 -10.03 0.13 13.69
CA HIS A 112 -9.00 -0.01 12.67
C HIS A 112 -9.53 0.50 11.33
N VAL A 113 -8.76 1.32 10.65
CA VAL A 113 -9.00 1.64 9.25
C VAL A 113 -8.55 0.46 8.40
N ASP A 114 -9.47 -0.08 7.62
CA ASP A 114 -9.24 -1.23 6.75
C ASP A 114 -9.49 -0.86 5.29
N HIS A 115 -8.70 -1.41 4.38
CA HIS A 115 -8.96 -1.34 2.96
C HIS A 115 -10.02 -2.39 2.57
N PHE A 116 -11.20 -1.95 2.16
CA PHE A 116 -12.28 -2.85 1.76
C PHE A 116 -11.86 -3.82 0.65
N VAL A 117 -11.29 -3.30 -0.43
CA VAL A 117 -10.47 -4.07 -1.37
C VAL A 117 -9.05 -4.06 -0.82
N PRO A 118 -8.49 -5.22 -0.46
CA PRO A 118 -7.19 -5.30 0.18
C PRO A 118 -6.08 -4.56 -0.59
N TRP A 119 -5.19 -3.89 0.14
CA TRP A 119 -4.06 -3.16 -0.42
C TRP A 119 -3.26 -3.98 -1.43
N ALA A 120 -3.01 -5.25 -1.15
CA ALA A 120 -2.29 -6.16 -2.04
C ALA A 120 -2.96 -6.36 -3.42
N LYS A 121 -4.27 -6.07 -3.52
CA LYS A 121 -5.04 -6.18 -4.77
C LYS A 121 -5.31 -4.83 -5.42
N PHE A 122 -5.40 -3.79 -4.62
CA PHE A 122 -5.67 -2.42 -5.07
C PHE A 122 -4.91 -1.43 -4.18
N PRO A 123 -3.63 -1.12 -4.49
CA PRO A 123 -2.73 -0.31 -3.67
C PRO A 123 -3.02 1.19 -3.79
N VAL A 124 -4.25 1.59 -3.43
CA VAL A 124 -4.70 2.98 -3.47
C VAL A 124 -5.43 3.33 -2.18
N ASP A 125 -4.97 4.38 -1.50
CA ASP A 125 -5.59 4.96 -0.30
C ASP A 125 -6.74 5.89 -0.66
N SER A 126 -7.69 5.41 -1.43
CA SER A 126 -8.90 6.16 -1.69
C SER A 126 -9.85 6.08 -0.49
N PRO A 127 -10.39 7.20 0.02
CA PRO A 127 -11.40 7.18 1.08
C PRO A 127 -12.60 6.28 0.75
N ALA A 128 -12.95 6.15 -0.52
CA ALA A 128 -13.98 5.23 -0.98
C ALA A 128 -13.63 3.75 -0.74
N ASN A 129 -12.35 3.40 -0.69
CA ASN A 129 -11.86 2.06 -0.38
C ASN A 129 -11.61 1.84 1.12
N LEU A 130 -11.68 2.88 1.95
CA LEU A 130 -11.42 2.78 3.38
C LEU A 130 -12.71 2.59 4.16
N VAL A 131 -12.68 1.70 5.15
CA VAL A 131 -13.77 1.45 6.09
C VAL A 131 -13.23 1.35 7.50
N LEU A 132 -14.06 1.65 8.50
CA LEU A 132 -13.72 1.40 9.90
C LEU A 132 -14.26 0.06 10.37
N ALA A 133 -13.41 -0.72 10.98
CA ALA A 133 -13.74 -2.04 11.50
C ALA A 133 -13.27 -2.22 12.95
N SER A 134 -13.91 -3.10 13.68
CA SER A 134 -13.36 -3.59 14.94
C SER A 134 -12.06 -4.38 14.66
N ARG A 135 -11.13 -4.39 15.61
CA ARG A 135 -9.89 -5.15 15.48
C ARG A 135 -10.15 -6.62 15.11
N ALA A 136 -11.14 -7.25 15.73
CA ALA A 136 -11.48 -8.66 15.47
C ALA A 136 -11.95 -8.87 14.03
N ALA A 137 -12.84 -8.00 13.53
CA ALA A 137 -13.36 -8.09 12.17
C ALA A 137 -12.26 -7.82 11.12
N ASN A 138 -11.38 -6.84 11.37
CA ASN A 138 -10.25 -6.53 10.51
C ASN A 138 -9.27 -7.71 10.42
N LEU A 139 -8.89 -8.31 11.55
CA LEU A 139 -8.03 -9.49 11.57
C LEU A 139 -8.67 -10.71 10.89
N GLN A 140 -9.97 -10.90 11.05
CA GLN A 140 -10.69 -12.01 10.40
C GLN A 140 -10.78 -11.82 8.88
N LYS A 141 -10.99 -10.59 8.42
CA LYS A 141 -11.02 -10.28 6.99
C LYS A 141 -9.63 -10.46 6.36
N SER A 142 -8.57 -9.98 7.04
CA SER A 142 -7.20 -10.06 6.54
C SER A 142 -7.09 -9.52 5.10
N ASP A 143 -6.37 -10.18 4.21
CA ASP A 143 -6.20 -9.85 2.78
C ASP A 143 -7.25 -10.48 1.85
N TYR A 144 -8.31 -11.07 2.41
CA TYR A 144 -9.42 -11.63 1.64
C TYR A 144 -10.35 -10.54 1.11
N LEU A 145 -10.95 -10.80 -0.04
CA LEU A 145 -12.08 -10.01 -0.52
C LEU A 145 -13.28 -10.23 0.40
N ALA A 146 -14.01 -9.14 0.66
CA ALA A 146 -15.21 -9.20 1.49
C ALA A 146 -16.32 -10.04 0.81
N ALA A 147 -17.17 -10.66 1.63
CA ALA A 147 -18.32 -11.43 1.14
C ALA A 147 -19.33 -10.53 0.41
N LEU A 148 -20.09 -11.10 -0.51
CA LEU A 148 -21.05 -10.37 -1.36
C LEU A 148 -22.00 -9.42 -0.62
N PRO A 149 -22.56 -9.75 0.56
CA PRO A 149 -23.37 -8.79 1.32
C PRO A 149 -22.62 -7.51 1.69
N HIS A 150 -21.35 -7.62 2.03
CA HIS A 150 -20.52 -6.45 2.34
C HIS A 150 -20.18 -5.63 1.08
N VAL A 151 -20.07 -6.28 -0.09
CA VAL A 151 -19.87 -5.57 -1.38
C VAL A 151 -21.07 -4.71 -1.70
N ALA A 152 -22.29 -5.21 -1.53
CA ALA A 152 -23.52 -4.45 -1.73
C ALA A 152 -23.57 -3.25 -0.76
N HIS A 153 -23.34 -3.48 0.52
CA HIS A 153 -23.30 -2.42 1.54
C HIS A 153 -22.22 -1.36 1.24
N TRP A 154 -21.01 -1.78 0.82
CA TRP A 154 -19.93 -0.88 0.45
C TRP A 154 -20.29 -0.01 -0.76
N ARG A 155 -20.85 -0.59 -1.80
CA ARG A 155 -21.33 0.14 -2.98
C ARG A 155 -22.39 1.18 -2.60
N ASP A 156 -23.38 0.78 -1.80
CA ASP A 156 -24.50 1.64 -1.40
C ASP A 156 -24.00 2.78 -0.51
N ARG A 157 -23.11 2.53 0.47
CA ARG A 157 -22.42 3.55 1.25
C ARG A 157 -21.65 4.53 0.37
N ASN A 158 -20.88 4.04 -0.61
CA ASN A 158 -20.10 4.88 -1.51
C ASN A 158 -20.99 5.73 -2.44
N ALA A 159 -22.14 5.25 -2.82
CA ALA A 159 -23.10 6.01 -3.58
C ALA A 159 -23.76 7.10 -2.73
N GLU A 160 -24.19 6.77 -1.50
CA GLU A 160 -24.82 7.70 -0.55
C GLU A 160 -23.87 8.83 -0.14
N HIS A 161 -22.59 8.51 0.15
CA HIS A 161 -21.61 9.46 0.68
C HIS A 161 -20.56 9.92 -0.34
N ARG A 162 -20.85 9.83 -1.64
CA ARG A 162 -19.89 10.13 -2.72
C ARG A 162 -19.19 11.47 -2.56
N HIS A 163 -19.93 12.51 -2.25
CA HIS A 163 -19.38 13.88 -2.11
C HIS A 163 -18.42 13.98 -0.93
N ALA A 164 -18.84 13.55 0.25
CA ALA A 164 -18.01 13.57 1.46
C ALA A 164 -16.71 12.73 1.29
N LEU A 165 -16.81 11.56 0.66
CA LEU A 165 -15.63 10.72 0.38
C LEU A 165 -14.68 11.36 -0.64
N SER A 166 -15.21 12.13 -1.60
CA SER A 166 -14.39 12.88 -2.56
C SER A 166 -13.65 14.04 -1.89
N GLU A 167 -14.31 14.77 -1.01
CA GLU A 167 -13.69 15.86 -0.25
C GLU A 167 -12.56 15.35 0.65
N LEU A 168 -12.76 14.23 1.33
CA LEU A 168 -11.72 13.57 2.13
C LEU A 168 -10.50 13.13 1.28
N GLY A 169 -10.71 12.87 -0.01
CA GLY A 169 -9.62 12.57 -0.95
C GLY A 169 -8.89 13.83 -1.46
N GLY A 170 -9.64 14.91 -1.70
CA GLY A 170 -9.11 16.16 -2.24
C GLY A 170 -8.17 16.89 -1.27
N THR A 171 -8.45 16.85 0.03
CA THR A 171 -7.58 17.43 1.06
C THR A 171 -6.19 16.78 1.12
N ARG A 172 -6.03 15.56 0.64
CA ARG A 172 -4.72 14.84 0.61
C ARG A 172 -3.85 15.24 -0.59
N ASP A 173 -4.46 15.59 -1.72
CA ASP A 173 -3.71 16.04 -2.91
C ASP A 173 -3.15 17.45 -2.74
N ASP A 174 -3.81 18.29 -1.97
CA ASP A 174 -3.35 19.67 -1.69
C ASP A 174 -2.18 19.67 -0.70
N ASP A 175 -2.18 18.81 0.32
CA ASP A 175 -1.06 18.69 1.26
C ASP A 175 0.22 18.14 0.60
N ALA A 176 0.09 17.26 -0.39
CA ALA A 176 1.23 16.74 -1.15
C ALA A 176 1.85 17.77 -2.10
N ARG A 177 1.10 18.80 -2.53
CA ARG A 177 1.58 19.88 -3.41
C ARG A 177 2.28 21.01 -2.66
N VAL A 178 2.06 21.15 -1.36
CA VAL A 178 2.70 22.19 -0.53
C VAL A 178 4.14 21.81 -0.12
N LEU A 179 4.53 20.53 -0.25
CA LEU A 179 5.85 20.01 0.12
C LEU A 179 6.76 19.68 -1.07
N SER A 180 6.40 20.10 -2.28
CA SER A 180 7.22 19.96 -3.51
C SER A 180 7.80 21.36 -3.92
#